data_18242c605e5bbafe86a25cf3a03fac4b
#
_entry.id   18242c605e5bbafe86a25cf3a03fac4b
#
_cell.length_a   1.000
_cell.length_b   1.000
_cell.length_c   1.000
_cell.angle_alpha   90.00
_cell.angle_beta   90.00
_cell.angle_gamma   90.00
#
_symmetry.space_group_name_H-M   'P 1'
#
loop_
_entity.id
_entity.type
_entity.pdbx_description
1 polymer ?
#
loop_
_entity_poly.entity_id
_entity_poly.type
_entity_poly.pdbx_seq_one_letter_code
_entity_poly.pdbx_strand_id
1 'polypeptide(L)'
;DKAYLEYNNLTPEEYISILGIGPTAKGALDVEWVDGGKYGAFDMHVREDSDYYVIAAIADGQTVVGDIYYATTHTPKRPVSTAGLTTELTDITSTSVKIKTTPDSNVVEYFILVKDKAWSDSIVEGHGETMLATLVTYPSAGSWQLTAANEAVWGGLNPNTEYICHIVVKDNKGAQALSL
;
A
#
# COMPACT_ATOMS: atom_id res chain seq x y z
N ASP A 1 -0.56 -0.83 16.26
CA ASP A 1 -0.07 0.54 16.19
C ASP A 1 -0.04 1.13 17.60
N LYS A 2 1.13 1.60 18.01
CA LYS A 2 1.34 2.19 19.34
C LYS A 2 0.53 3.49 19.51
N ALA A 3 0.49 4.34 18.49
CA ALA A 3 -0.25 5.59 18.53
C ALA A 3 -1.76 5.38 18.70
N TYR A 4 -2.32 4.28 18.17
CA TYR A 4 -3.71 3.93 18.39
C TYR A 4 -4.00 3.58 19.87
N LEU A 5 -3.12 2.83 20.51
CA LEU A 5 -3.28 2.49 21.93
C LEU A 5 -3.16 3.73 22.81
N GLU A 6 -2.18 4.58 22.56
CA GLU A 6 -1.98 5.84 23.28
C GLU A 6 -3.18 6.79 23.12
N TYR A 7 -3.72 6.93 21.91
CA TYR A 7 -4.91 7.76 21.66
C TYR A 7 -6.14 7.27 22.43
N ASN A 8 -6.30 5.95 22.59
CA ASN A 8 -7.40 5.36 23.32
C ASN A 8 -7.12 5.14 24.81
N ASN A 9 -5.96 5.58 25.32
CA ASN A 9 -5.48 5.34 26.68
C ASN A 9 -5.52 3.86 27.10
N LEU A 10 -5.11 2.98 26.19
CA LEU A 10 -5.07 1.53 26.40
C LEU A 10 -3.63 1.04 26.55
N THR A 11 -3.42 0.15 27.49
CA THR A 11 -2.20 -0.66 27.54
C THR A 11 -2.28 -1.82 26.56
N PRO A 12 -1.14 -2.45 26.15
CA PRO A 12 -1.17 -3.66 25.35
C PRO A 12 -1.99 -4.80 25.98
N GLU A 13 -1.94 -4.93 27.32
CA GLU A 13 -2.69 -5.92 28.08
C GLU A 13 -4.20 -5.67 28.03
N GLU A 14 -4.62 -4.43 28.23
CA GLU A 14 -6.03 -4.05 28.14
C GLU A 14 -6.56 -4.26 26.72
N TYR A 15 -5.78 -3.89 25.71
CA TYR A 15 -6.16 -4.05 24.32
C TYR A 15 -6.42 -5.51 23.96
N ILE A 16 -5.50 -6.42 24.29
CA ILE A 16 -5.65 -7.84 23.98
C ILE A 16 -6.78 -8.47 24.79
N SER A 17 -7.03 -7.99 26.01
CA SER A 17 -8.11 -8.47 26.86
C SER A 17 -9.49 -8.05 26.36
N ILE A 18 -9.60 -6.88 25.72
CA ILE A 18 -10.85 -6.36 25.17
C ILE A 18 -11.17 -7.05 23.82
N LEU A 19 -10.19 -7.13 22.93
CA LEU A 19 -10.41 -7.67 21.58
C LEU A 19 -10.35 -9.19 21.51
N GLY A 20 -9.78 -9.82 22.53
CA GLY A 20 -9.43 -11.22 22.46
C GLY A 20 -8.28 -11.45 21.50
N ILE A 21 -7.88 -12.71 21.40
CA ILE A 21 -6.91 -13.15 20.40
C ILE A 21 -7.69 -13.55 19.18
N GLY A 22 -7.47 -12.85 18.07
CA GLY A 22 -8.02 -13.20 16.77
C GLY A 22 -7.60 -14.64 16.36
N PRO A 23 -8.04 -15.13 15.20
CA PRO A 23 -7.69 -16.45 14.71
C PRO A 23 -6.17 -16.53 14.58
N THR A 24 -5.58 -17.17 15.56
CA THR A 24 -4.15 -17.27 15.73
C THR A 24 -3.59 -18.41 14.91
N ALA A 25 -2.36 -18.26 14.51
CA ALA A 25 -1.58 -19.40 14.08
C ALA A 25 -1.58 -20.44 15.21
N LYS A 26 -2.23 -21.55 15.00
CA LYS A 26 -2.13 -22.71 15.89
C LYS A 26 -0.78 -23.34 15.66
N GLY A 27 0.09 -23.24 16.62
CA GLY A 27 1.37 -23.92 16.58
C GLY A 27 2.43 -23.10 17.27
N ALA A 28 3.54 -23.75 17.54
CA ALA A 28 4.69 -23.13 18.14
C ALA A 28 5.09 -21.86 17.39
N LEU A 29 5.66 -20.94 18.13
CA LEU A 29 6.15 -19.63 17.78
C LEU A 29 7.27 -19.60 16.72
N ASP A 30 7.29 -20.51 15.79
CA ASP A 30 8.07 -20.39 14.56
C ASP A 30 7.34 -19.47 13.58
N VAL A 31 7.02 -18.28 14.06
CA VAL A 31 6.57 -17.19 13.20
C VAL A 31 7.82 -16.56 12.61
N GLU A 32 8.23 -17.05 11.48
CA GLU A 32 9.22 -16.39 10.67
C GLU A 32 8.59 -15.10 10.14
N TRP A 33 9.06 -13.97 10.66
CA TRP A 33 8.70 -12.65 10.14
C TRP A 33 9.32 -12.49 8.76
N VAL A 34 8.53 -12.73 7.73
CA VAL A 34 8.98 -12.50 6.36
C VAL A 34 8.94 -10.99 6.10
N ASP A 35 10.07 -10.46 5.68
CA ASP A 35 10.18 -9.08 5.23
C ASP A 35 9.10 -8.80 4.18
N GLY A 36 8.29 -7.74 4.41
CA GLY A 36 7.18 -7.39 3.54
C GLY A 36 5.79 -7.82 3.99
N GLY A 37 5.60 -8.33 5.22
CA GLY A 37 4.30 -8.41 5.87
C GLY A 37 3.32 -9.40 5.27
N LYS A 38 3.78 -10.42 4.57
CA LYS A 38 2.90 -11.50 4.10
C LYS A 38 2.72 -12.53 5.18
N TYR A 39 1.81 -12.24 6.08
CA TYR A 39 1.28 -13.24 6.97
C TYR A 39 -0.21 -13.45 6.69
N GLY A 40 -0.54 -14.38 5.79
CA GLY A 40 -1.89 -14.86 5.56
C GLY A 40 -2.94 -13.76 5.44
N ALA A 41 -4.07 -13.94 6.10
CA ALA A 41 -5.18 -12.97 6.12
C ALA A 41 -4.89 -11.69 6.93
N PHE A 42 -3.71 -11.56 7.51
CA PHE A 42 -3.27 -10.39 8.27
C PHE A 42 -2.19 -9.62 7.52
N ASP A 43 -2.36 -9.41 6.25
CA ASP A 43 -1.68 -8.34 5.55
C ASP A 43 -2.16 -7.01 6.15
N MET A 44 -1.81 -6.83 7.42
CA MET A 44 -2.09 -5.64 8.16
C MET A 44 -1.24 -4.55 7.56
N HIS A 45 -1.85 -3.53 7.08
CA HIS A 45 -1.25 -2.32 6.57
C HIS A 45 -0.36 -1.69 7.63
N VAL A 46 0.83 -2.23 7.77
CA VAL A 46 1.85 -1.70 8.67
C VAL A 46 2.33 -0.40 8.04
N ARG A 47 2.12 0.71 8.73
CA ARG A 47 2.58 2.02 8.28
C ARG A 47 4.10 2.09 8.38
N GLU A 48 4.74 2.73 7.42
CA GLU A 48 6.16 3.06 7.51
C GLU A 48 6.41 4.11 8.61
N ASP A 49 7.64 4.17 9.11
CA ASP A 49 8.09 5.15 10.10
C ASP A 49 7.17 5.23 11.33
N SER A 50 6.77 4.08 11.84
CA SER A 50 5.75 3.97 12.89
C SER A 50 6.14 2.95 13.95
N ASP A 51 5.75 3.23 15.18
CA ASP A 51 5.97 2.34 16.32
C ASP A 51 4.82 1.36 16.50
N TYR A 52 5.15 0.12 16.78
CA TYR A 52 4.20 -0.97 17.03
C TYR A 52 4.54 -1.72 18.31
N TYR A 53 3.49 -2.21 18.97
CA TYR A 53 3.63 -3.30 19.93
C TYR A 53 3.47 -4.63 19.24
N VAL A 54 4.41 -5.53 19.47
CA VAL A 54 4.26 -6.96 19.18
C VAL A 54 3.81 -7.62 20.46
N ILE A 55 2.59 -8.16 20.47
CA ILE A 55 1.96 -8.70 21.68
C ILE A 55 1.83 -10.21 21.49
N ALA A 56 2.24 -10.97 22.50
CA ALA A 56 2.06 -12.40 22.59
C ALA A 56 1.36 -12.75 23.90
N ALA A 57 0.38 -13.63 23.83
CA ALA A 57 -0.38 -14.05 25.00
C ALA A 57 -0.65 -15.57 24.93
N ILE A 58 -0.75 -16.18 26.09
CA ILE A 58 -1.19 -17.57 26.20
C ILE A 58 -2.72 -17.59 26.19
N ALA A 59 -3.31 -18.38 25.31
CA ALA A 59 -4.75 -18.43 25.14
C ALA A 59 -5.31 -19.85 25.10
N ASP A 60 -6.54 -20.00 25.56
CA ASP A 60 -7.41 -21.15 25.33
C ASP A 60 -8.57 -20.70 24.43
N GLY A 61 -8.53 -21.14 23.19
CA GLY A 61 -9.40 -20.59 22.16
C GLY A 61 -9.13 -19.09 21.91
N GLN A 62 -10.14 -18.25 22.18
CA GLN A 62 -10.03 -16.78 22.06
C GLN A 62 -9.81 -16.07 23.41
N THR A 63 -9.74 -16.84 24.50
CA THR A 63 -9.60 -16.29 25.84
C THR A 63 -8.14 -16.30 26.28
N VAL A 64 -7.63 -15.17 26.71
CA VAL A 64 -6.30 -15.08 27.34
C VAL A 64 -6.33 -15.75 28.70
N VAL A 65 -5.49 -16.78 28.91
CA VAL A 65 -5.46 -17.59 30.13
C VAL A 65 -4.15 -17.50 30.90
N GLY A 66 -3.17 -16.82 30.39
CA GLY A 66 -1.83 -16.68 30.98
C GLY A 66 -1.27 -15.29 30.85
N ASP A 67 0.04 -15.20 31.02
CA ASP A 67 0.75 -13.94 30.97
C ASP A 67 0.70 -13.34 29.56
N ILE A 68 0.70 -12.03 29.49
CA ILE A 68 0.79 -11.25 28.27
C ILE A 68 2.21 -10.66 28.19
N TYR A 69 2.85 -10.90 27.07
CA TYR A 69 4.18 -10.38 26.77
C TYR A 69 4.08 -9.39 25.61
N TYR A 70 4.84 -8.32 25.68
CA TYR A 70 4.95 -7.42 24.56
C TYR A 70 6.34 -6.81 24.42
N ALA A 71 6.67 -6.43 23.20
CA ALA A 71 7.87 -5.67 22.85
C ALA A 71 7.48 -4.54 21.89
N THR A 72 8.31 -3.51 21.84
CA THR A 72 8.15 -2.43 20.86
C THR A 72 9.04 -2.70 19.66
N THR A 73 8.53 -2.35 18.49
CA THR A 73 9.31 -2.33 17.26
C THR A 73 8.97 -1.08 16.47
N HIS A 74 9.91 -0.65 15.64
CA HIS A 74 9.75 0.49 14.75
C HIS A 74 9.86 0.04 13.30
N THR A 75 8.89 0.40 12.47
CA THR A 75 8.96 0.12 11.05
C THR A 75 9.82 1.15 10.35
N PRO A 76 10.78 0.74 9.52
CA PRO A 76 11.63 1.68 8.83
C PRO A 76 10.83 2.54 7.86
N LYS A 77 11.35 3.74 7.60
CA LYS A 77 10.86 4.55 6.50
C LYS A 77 11.15 3.85 5.18
N ARG A 78 10.16 3.85 4.29
CA ARG A 78 10.34 3.26 2.95
C ARG A 78 11.46 3.98 2.21
N PRO A 79 12.38 3.25 1.56
CA PRO A 79 13.36 3.88 0.70
C PRO A 79 12.68 4.70 -0.40
N VAL A 80 13.20 5.88 -0.67
CA VAL A 80 12.73 6.69 -1.79
C VAL A 80 13.26 6.07 -3.08
N SER A 81 12.37 5.82 -4.04
CA SER A 81 12.78 5.32 -5.35
C SER A 81 13.61 6.39 -6.09
N THR A 82 14.68 5.93 -6.74
CA THR A 82 15.49 6.74 -7.65
C THR A 82 15.17 6.43 -9.12
N ALA A 83 14.20 5.56 -9.37
CA ALA A 83 13.76 5.22 -10.70
C ALA A 83 13.01 6.40 -11.33
N GLY A 84 13.33 6.71 -12.56
CA GLY A 84 12.73 7.79 -13.34
C GLY A 84 11.90 7.26 -14.52
N LEU A 85 10.76 7.92 -14.74
CA LEU A 85 9.91 7.63 -15.89
C LEU A 85 9.57 8.96 -16.59
N THR A 86 9.90 9.04 -17.89
CA THR A 86 9.41 10.15 -18.73
C THR A 86 8.04 9.80 -19.27
N THR A 87 7.07 10.70 -19.13
CA THR A 87 5.70 10.52 -19.62
C THR A 87 5.29 11.69 -20.49
N GLU A 88 4.74 11.37 -21.66
CA GLU A 88 4.16 12.32 -22.60
C GLU A 88 2.69 11.96 -22.84
N LEU A 89 1.80 12.95 -22.73
CA LEU A 89 0.37 12.82 -23.05
C LEU A 89 0.12 13.56 -24.37
N THR A 90 -0.31 12.85 -25.38
CA THR A 90 -0.58 13.39 -26.72
C THR A 90 -1.92 12.91 -27.27
N ASP A 91 -2.30 13.41 -28.42
CA ASP A 91 -3.53 12.99 -29.13
C ASP A 91 -4.77 12.96 -28.20
N ILE A 92 -4.91 14.01 -27.39
CA ILE A 92 -6.03 14.13 -26.42
C ILE A 92 -7.30 14.41 -27.22
N THR A 93 -8.29 13.55 -27.04
CA THR A 93 -9.63 13.69 -27.62
C THR A 93 -10.68 13.82 -26.50
N SER A 94 -11.95 13.93 -26.86
CA SER A 94 -13.04 13.92 -25.88
C SER A 94 -13.22 12.59 -25.13
N THR A 95 -12.62 11.51 -25.62
CA THR A 95 -12.84 10.14 -25.08
C THR A 95 -11.57 9.31 -24.93
N SER A 96 -10.41 9.90 -25.25
CA SER A 96 -9.12 9.16 -25.18
C SER A 96 -7.93 10.09 -25.04
N VAL A 97 -6.83 9.51 -24.60
CA VAL A 97 -5.51 10.12 -24.54
C VAL A 97 -4.46 9.10 -24.96
N LYS A 98 -3.47 9.50 -25.72
CA LYS A 98 -2.29 8.69 -26.00
C LYS A 98 -1.25 8.94 -24.92
N ILE A 99 -0.77 7.87 -24.31
CA ILE A 99 0.23 7.88 -23.26
C ILE A 99 1.51 7.22 -23.81
N LYS A 100 2.60 7.96 -23.78
CA LYS A 100 3.92 7.44 -24.12
C LYS A 100 4.81 7.52 -22.90
N THR A 101 5.43 6.41 -22.54
CA THR A 101 6.29 6.28 -21.37
C THR A 101 7.63 5.69 -21.73
N THR A 102 8.68 6.24 -21.11
CA THR A 102 10.06 5.78 -21.28
C THR A 102 10.70 5.64 -19.91
N PRO A 103 10.88 4.40 -19.40
CA PRO A 103 11.54 4.15 -18.14
C PRO A 103 13.07 4.31 -18.26
N ASP A 104 13.70 4.73 -17.17
CA ASP A 104 15.16 4.65 -17.05
C ASP A 104 15.63 3.22 -16.67
N SER A 105 16.93 3.03 -16.55
CA SER A 105 17.52 1.73 -16.25
C SER A 105 17.27 1.22 -14.82
N ASN A 106 16.78 2.07 -13.92
CA ASN A 106 16.48 1.70 -12.53
C ASN A 106 15.05 1.17 -12.37
N VAL A 107 14.20 1.38 -13.38
CA VAL A 107 12.80 0.91 -13.36
C VAL A 107 12.75 -0.59 -13.61
N VAL A 108 12.14 -1.32 -12.69
CA VAL A 108 11.85 -2.76 -12.86
C VAL A 108 10.47 -2.96 -13.46
N GLU A 109 9.50 -2.25 -12.93
CA GLU A 109 8.13 -2.22 -13.43
C GLU A 109 7.46 -0.89 -13.09
N TYR A 110 6.43 -0.56 -13.82
CA TYR A 110 5.60 0.60 -13.52
C TYR A 110 4.14 0.34 -13.89
N PHE A 111 3.27 1.09 -13.25
CA PHE A 111 1.82 0.97 -13.41
C PHE A 111 1.26 2.31 -13.84
N ILE A 112 0.29 2.27 -14.75
CA ILE A 112 -0.44 3.45 -15.22
C ILE A 112 -1.92 3.23 -14.95
N LEU A 113 -2.57 4.20 -14.33
CA LEU A 113 -4.02 4.23 -14.12
C LEU A 113 -4.54 5.63 -14.43
N VAL A 114 -5.49 5.73 -15.35
CA VAL A 114 -6.19 7.00 -15.63
C VAL A 114 -7.55 6.95 -14.95
N LYS A 115 -7.81 7.91 -14.07
CA LYS A 115 -9.08 8.06 -13.35
C LYS A 115 -9.51 9.52 -13.37
N ASP A 116 -10.82 9.74 -13.25
CA ASP A 116 -11.32 11.10 -13.07
C ASP A 116 -10.78 11.72 -11.77
N LYS A 117 -10.62 13.04 -11.81
CA LYS A 117 -10.05 13.78 -10.68
C LYS A 117 -10.88 13.62 -9.40
N ALA A 118 -12.20 13.59 -9.51
CA ALA A 118 -13.08 13.48 -8.35
C ALA A 118 -12.88 12.14 -7.60
N TRP A 119 -12.69 11.04 -8.34
CA TRP A 119 -12.32 9.75 -7.75
C TRP A 119 -10.96 9.84 -7.04
N SER A 120 -9.97 10.44 -7.70
CA SER A 120 -8.61 10.55 -7.15
C SER A 120 -8.60 11.36 -5.85
N ASP A 121 -9.27 12.51 -5.86
CA ASP A 121 -9.39 13.38 -4.69
C ASP A 121 -10.09 12.65 -3.52
N SER A 122 -11.15 11.90 -3.80
CA SER A 122 -11.88 11.15 -2.76
C SER A 122 -11.02 10.07 -2.08
N ILE A 123 -10.13 9.41 -2.83
CA ILE A 123 -9.20 8.43 -2.26
C ILE A 123 -8.16 9.12 -1.39
N VAL A 124 -7.58 10.22 -1.86
CA VAL A 124 -6.56 10.97 -1.11
C VAL A 124 -7.15 11.55 0.17
N GLU A 125 -8.32 12.18 0.10
CA GLU A 125 -9.01 12.75 1.27
C GLU A 125 -9.40 11.69 2.30
N GLY A 126 -9.92 10.54 1.85
CA GLY A 126 -10.39 9.48 2.74
C GLY A 126 -9.28 8.57 3.27
N HIS A 127 -8.22 8.34 2.51
CA HIS A 127 -7.26 7.26 2.78
C HIS A 127 -5.79 7.64 2.56
N GLY A 128 -5.50 8.81 2.00
CA GLY A 128 -4.16 9.33 1.73
C GLY A 128 -3.51 8.79 0.44
N GLU A 129 -2.39 9.41 0.08
CA GLU A 129 -1.65 9.11 -1.16
C GLU A 129 -1.11 7.68 -1.22
N THR A 130 -0.74 7.10 -0.08
CA THR A 130 -0.26 5.72 -0.02
C THR A 130 -1.33 4.72 -0.47
N MET A 131 -2.59 4.95 -0.11
CA MET A 131 -3.70 4.13 -0.58
C MET A 131 -3.91 4.30 -2.09
N LEU A 132 -3.84 5.52 -2.58
CA LEU A 132 -3.94 5.78 -4.02
C LEU A 132 -2.83 5.04 -4.78
N ALA A 133 -1.57 5.15 -4.34
CA ALA A 133 -0.45 4.43 -4.93
C ALA A 133 -0.67 2.91 -4.91
N THR A 134 -1.21 2.38 -3.82
CA THR A 134 -1.54 0.96 -3.69
C THR A 134 -2.59 0.55 -4.73
N LEU A 135 -3.68 1.32 -4.86
CA LEU A 135 -4.74 1.04 -5.84
C LEU A 135 -4.24 1.07 -7.28
N VAL A 136 -3.31 1.97 -7.60
CA VAL A 136 -2.70 2.05 -8.94
C VAL A 136 -1.93 0.75 -9.26
N THR A 137 -1.36 0.07 -8.28
CA THR A 137 -0.62 -1.18 -8.50
C THR A 137 -1.50 -2.42 -8.60
N TYR A 138 -2.82 -2.31 -8.42
CA TYR A 138 -3.74 -3.44 -8.55
C TYR A 138 -4.25 -3.57 -10.00
N PRO A 139 -3.93 -4.66 -10.72
CA PRO A 139 -4.43 -4.88 -12.07
C PRO A 139 -5.96 -4.92 -12.15
N SER A 140 -6.64 -5.36 -11.09
CA SER A 140 -8.10 -5.36 -11.00
C SER A 140 -8.73 -3.96 -11.00
N ALA A 141 -7.96 -2.91 -10.74
CA ALA A 141 -8.40 -1.53 -10.87
C ALA A 141 -8.39 -1.04 -12.34
N GLY A 142 -7.92 -1.87 -13.26
CA GLY A 142 -7.78 -1.56 -14.69
C GLY A 142 -6.44 -0.90 -15.05
N SER A 143 -5.46 -0.96 -14.16
CA SER A 143 -4.12 -0.43 -14.39
C SER A 143 -3.37 -1.21 -15.46
N TRP A 144 -2.56 -0.53 -16.24
CA TRP A 144 -1.54 -1.18 -17.06
C TRP A 144 -0.31 -1.46 -16.22
N GLN A 145 0.21 -2.67 -16.27
CA GLN A 145 1.47 -3.08 -15.68
C GLN A 145 2.50 -3.27 -16.81
N LEU A 146 3.59 -2.54 -16.74
CA LEU A 146 4.57 -2.42 -17.81
C LEU A 146 6.01 -2.54 -17.28
N THR A 147 6.91 -3.06 -18.11
CA THR A 147 8.33 -3.25 -17.76
C THR A 147 9.28 -2.62 -18.78
N ALA A 148 8.75 -2.04 -19.86
CA ALA A 148 9.51 -1.43 -20.93
C ALA A 148 8.80 -0.17 -21.46
N ALA A 149 9.47 0.59 -22.31
CA ALA A 149 8.87 1.73 -22.99
C ALA A 149 7.55 1.32 -23.69
N ASN A 150 6.55 2.17 -23.55
CA ASN A 150 5.21 1.92 -24.09
C ASN A 150 4.65 3.17 -24.75
N GLU A 151 3.87 2.98 -25.79
CA GLU A 151 3.07 4.02 -26.42
C GLU A 151 1.71 3.41 -26.79
N ALA A 152 0.66 3.85 -26.10
CA ALA A 152 -0.68 3.30 -26.26
C ALA A 152 -1.78 4.33 -25.99
N VAL A 153 -2.98 4.04 -26.48
CA VAL A 153 -4.15 4.89 -26.28
C VAL A 153 -4.97 4.38 -25.10
N TRP A 154 -5.20 5.26 -24.12
CA TRP A 154 -6.17 5.05 -23.08
C TRP A 154 -7.52 5.62 -23.52
N GLY A 155 -8.49 4.76 -23.70
CA GLY A 155 -9.83 5.12 -24.17
C GLY A 155 -10.91 5.00 -23.12
N GLY A 156 -12.15 5.29 -23.51
CA GLY A 156 -13.31 5.17 -22.61
C GLY A 156 -13.46 6.34 -21.63
N LEU A 157 -12.84 7.48 -21.92
CA LEU A 157 -12.97 8.69 -21.12
C LEU A 157 -14.33 9.38 -21.41
N ASN A 158 -14.87 10.06 -20.42
CA ASN A 158 -16.08 10.87 -20.58
C ASN A 158 -15.72 12.30 -21.02
N PRO A 159 -16.44 12.88 -21.97
CA PRO A 159 -16.25 14.30 -22.34
C PRO A 159 -16.44 15.24 -21.17
N ASN A 160 -15.77 16.40 -21.20
CA ASN A 160 -15.84 17.44 -20.17
C ASN A 160 -15.54 16.96 -18.74
N THR A 161 -14.73 15.93 -18.61
CA THR A 161 -14.29 15.39 -17.32
C THR A 161 -12.78 15.56 -17.18
N GLU A 162 -12.35 16.07 -16.05
CA GLU A 162 -10.93 16.15 -15.71
C GLU A 162 -10.42 14.77 -15.27
N TYR A 163 -9.30 14.35 -15.83
CA TYR A 163 -8.65 13.06 -15.54
C TYR A 163 -7.23 13.26 -15.05
N ILE A 164 -6.79 12.36 -14.20
CA ILE A 164 -5.40 12.28 -13.75
C ILE A 164 -4.81 10.96 -14.23
N CYS A 165 -3.62 11.04 -14.79
CA CYS A 165 -2.81 9.88 -15.15
C CYS A 165 -1.87 9.56 -13.97
N HIS A 166 -2.25 8.60 -13.15
CA HIS A 166 -1.45 8.15 -12.01
C HIS A 166 -0.41 7.15 -12.49
N ILE A 167 0.82 7.30 -12.01
CA ILE A 167 1.91 6.41 -12.34
C ILE A 167 2.62 5.99 -11.06
N VAL A 168 2.76 4.70 -10.83
CA VAL A 168 3.60 4.14 -9.78
C VAL A 168 4.76 3.43 -10.42
N VAL A 169 5.97 3.81 -10.02
CA VAL A 169 7.23 3.24 -10.51
C VAL A 169 7.88 2.44 -9.40
N LYS A 170 8.33 1.23 -9.71
CA LYS A 170 9.10 0.38 -8.79
C LYS A 170 10.52 0.23 -9.28
N ASP A 171 11.46 0.41 -8.38
CA ASP A 171 12.88 0.20 -8.65
C ASP A 171 13.35 -1.21 -8.26
N ASN A 172 14.62 -1.50 -8.53
CA ASN A 172 15.25 -2.78 -8.21
C ASN A 172 15.49 -3.02 -6.70
N LYS A 173 15.17 -2.06 -5.85
CA LYS A 173 15.25 -2.15 -4.38
C LYS A 173 13.88 -2.30 -3.74
N GLY A 174 12.82 -2.42 -4.55
CA GLY A 174 11.44 -2.49 -4.08
C GLY A 174 10.82 -1.14 -3.67
N ALA A 175 11.57 -0.03 -3.81
CA ALA A 175 11.03 1.30 -3.54
C ALA A 175 10.01 1.69 -4.62
N GLN A 176 9.02 2.48 -4.21
CA GLN A 176 7.96 2.96 -5.08
C GLN A 176 7.91 4.48 -5.05
N ALA A 177 7.61 5.08 -6.20
CA ALA A 177 7.29 6.49 -6.32
C ALA A 177 5.95 6.65 -7.04
N LEU A 178 5.11 7.55 -6.54
CA LEU A 178 3.88 7.98 -7.21
C LEU A 178 4.16 9.30 -7.93
N SER A 179 3.85 9.34 -9.21
CA SER A 179 3.81 10.57 -10.01
C SER A 179 2.35 10.94 -10.29
N LEU A 180 1.98 12.16 -10.01
CA LEU A 180 0.65 12.72 -10.23
C LEU A 180 0.69 13.73 -11.38
#